data_eb66b7384b77d673c280411963465c4d
#
_entry.id   eb66b7384b77d673c280411963465c4d
#
_cell.length_a   1.000
_cell.length_b   1.000
_cell.length_c   1.000
_cell.angle_alpha   90.00
_cell.angle_beta   90.00
_cell.angle_gamma   90.00
#
_symmetry.space_group_name_H-M   'P 1'
#
loop_
_entity.id
_entity.type
_entity.pdbx_description
1 polymer ?
#
loop_
_entity_poly.entity_id
_entity_poly.type
_entity_poly.pdbx_seq_one_letter_code
_entity_poly.pdbx_strand_id
1 'polypeptide(L)'
;VKRRFLRSWLPEQNGCGIIYCATQKQTEEVCNDLNAWGYPAGRYHAGLTMEERQRNQNAFIKNELQVMVATNAFGMGIDKPDVRFVLHYTLPLDVEGYYQEAGRAGRDGLPAKCVLLFERRDIMQQRQLLEYSCEQRECSAEDKKLWLTNAYQRLRDIESYCFTRGCLRKYCLLYTSPSPRDT
;
A
#
# COMPACT_ATOMS: atom_id res chain seq x y z
N VAL A 1 -12.15 9.08 10.41
CA VAL A 1 -11.51 8.18 11.39
C VAL A 1 -10.02 8.05 11.08
N LYS A 2 -9.62 7.59 9.89
CA LYS A 2 -8.22 7.32 9.50
C LYS A 2 -7.28 8.52 9.65
N ARG A 3 -7.72 9.73 9.23
CA ARG A 3 -6.94 10.97 9.37
C ARG A 3 -6.62 11.29 10.84
N ARG A 4 -7.61 11.12 11.74
CA ARG A 4 -7.41 11.30 13.17
C ARG A 4 -6.42 10.28 13.73
N PHE A 5 -6.57 9.01 13.35
CA PHE A 5 -5.63 7.96 13.74
C PHE A 5 -4.21 8.30 13.29
N LEU A 6 -4.01 8.65 12.03
CA LEU A 6 -2.69 8.99 11.49
C LEU A 6 -2.04 10.15 12.26
N ARG A 7 -2.82 11.19 12.55
CA ARG A 7 -2.33 12.36 13.32
C ARG A 7 -1.91 12.04 14.74
N SER A 8 -2.57 11.07 15.41
CA SER A 8 -2.20 10.66 16.76
C SER A 8 -1.10 9.60 16.79
N TRP A 9 -1.05 8.74 15.78
CA TRP A 9 -0.12 7.61 15.72
C TRP A 9 1.28 7.99 15.22
N LEU A 10 1.36 8.89 14.24
CA LEU A 10 2.63 9.23 13.59
C LEU A 10 3.69 9.84 14.54
N PRO A 11 3.33 10.70 15.51
CA PRO A 11 4.30 11.25 16.49
C PRO A 11 5.02 10.18 17.32
N GLU A 12 4.42 9.00 17.47
CA GLU A 12 4.99 7.88 18.23
C GLU A 12 5.98 7.04 17.40
N GLN A 13 6.13 7.36 16.09
CA GLN A 13 7.00 6.62 15.20
C GLN A 13 8.35 7.31 15.07
N ASN A 14 9.40 6.53 15.22
CA ASN A 14 10.78 6.98 14.99
C ASN A 14 11.21 6.59 13.57
N GLY A 15 11.96 7.47 12.91
CA GLY A 15 12.53 7.18 11.59
C GLY A 15 11.59 7.44 10.43
N CYS A 16 11.94 6.91 9.27
CA CYS A 16 11.20 7.13 8.03
C CYS A 16 10.19 6.00 7.75
N GLY A 17 9.19 6.31 6.96
CA GLY A 17 8.17 5.33 6.60
C GLY A 17 7.46 5.58 5.28
N ILE A 18 6.66 4.60 4.87
CA ILE A 18 5.88 4.64 3.65
C ILE A 18 4.39 4.54 4.01
N ILE A 19 3.57 5.39 3.40
CA ILE A 19 2.10 5.33 3.53
C ILE A 19 1.52 5.02 2.15
N TYR A 20 0.88 3.87 2.01
CA TYR A 20 0.22 3.45 0.79
C TYR A 20 -1.25 3.89 0.76
N CYS A 21 -1.64 4.53 -0.35
CA CYS A 21 -2.99 5.00 -0.64
C CYS A 21 -3.53 4.34 -1.91
N ALA A 22 -4.86 4.22 -2.03
CA ALA A 22 -5.48 3.59 -3.19
C ALA A 22 -5.49 4.47 -4.45
N THR A 23 -5.57 5.79 -4.29
CA THR A 23 -5.73 6.73 -5.41
C THR A 23 -4.71 7.86 -5.36
N GLN A 24 -4.44 8.46 -6.53
CA GLN A 24 -3.58 9.65 -6.64
C GLN A 24 -4.12 10.80 -5.77
N LYS A 25 -5.43 11.08 -5.84
CA LYS A 25 -6.09 12.12 -5.04
C LYS A 25 -5.84 11.91 -3.54
N GLN A 26 -6.03 10.69 -3.04
CA GLN A 26 -5.80 10.37 -1.63
C GLN A 26 -4.32 10.52 -1.24
N THR A 27 -3.40 10.16 -2.14
CA THR A 27 -1.96 10.35 -1.95
C THR A 27 -1.63 11.84 -1.78
N GLU A 28 -2.20 12.70 -2.62
CA GLU A 28 -2.03 14.16 -2.53
C GLU A 28 -2.59 14.72 -1.20
N GLU A 29 -3.81 14.33 -0.85
CA GLU A 29 -4.47 14.79 0.38
C GLU A 29 -3.68 14.40 1.64
N VAL A 30 -3.25 13.13 1.72
CA VAL A 30 -2.46 12.65 2.87
C VAL A 30 -1.09 13.33 2.93
N CYS A 31 -0.41 13.49 1.80
CA CYS A 31 0.89 14.17 1.74
C CYS A 31 0.77 15.63 2.19
N ASN A 32 -0.26 16.35 1.75
CA ASN A 32 -0.51 17.73 2.16
C ASN A 32 -0.80 17.83 3.67
N ASP A 33 -1.60 16.90 4.20
CA ASP A 33 -1.88 16.83 5.64
C ASP A 33 -0.60 16.64 6.46
N LEU A 34 0.27 15.72 6.06
CA LEU A 34 1.52 15.46 6.76
C LEU A 34 2.43 16.68 6.78
N ASN A 35 2.61 17.34 5.63
CA ASN A 35 3.40 18.57 5.55
C ASN A 35 2.79 19.70 6.42
N ALA A 36 1.46 19.84 6.43
CA ALA A 36 0.76 20.80 7.29
C ALA A 36 0.91 20.48 8.80
N TRP A 37 1.17 19.22 9.16
CA TRP A 37 1.46 18.81 10.55
C TRP A 37 2.95 18.89 10.90
N GLY A 38 3.81 19.32 9.96
CA GLY A 38 5.24 19.48 10.16
C GLY A 38 6.10 18.24 9.88
N TYR A 39 5.55 17.23 9.22
CA TYR A 39 6.32 16.06 8.76
C TYR A 39 6.79 16.26 7.33
N PRO A 40 8.11 16.24 7.04
CA PRO A 40 8.61 16.27 5.67
C PRO A 40 8.12 15.06 4.89
N ALA A 41 7.12 15.27 4.03
CA ALA A 41 6.50 14.20 3.26
C ALA A 41 6.59 14.49 1.76
N GLY A 42 6.90 13.45 1.00
CA GLY A 42 6.85 13.42 -0.46
C GLY A 42 5.72 12.51 -0.96
N ARG A 43 5.38 12.68 -2.23
CA ARG A 43 4.34 11.91 -2.90
C ARG A 43 4.91 11.13 -4.08
N TYR A 44 4.30 9.98 -4.38
CA TYR A 44 4.69 9.15 -5.53
C TYR A 44 3.49 8.44 -6.14
N HIS A 45 3.13 8.78 -7.36
CA HIS A 45 2.08 8.12 -8.12
C HIS A 45 2.28 8.32 -9.63
N ALA A 46 1.56 7.57 -10.45
CA ALA A 46 1.70 7.56 -11.90
C ALA A 46 1.35 8.90 -12.58
N GLY A 47 0.57 9.77 -11.93
CA GLY A 47 0.21 11.10 -12.43
C GLY A 47 1.31 12.15 -12.31
N LEU A 48 2.41 11.87 -11.59
CA LEU A 48 3.56 12.77 -11.50
C LEU A 48 4.49 12.61 -12.70
N THR A 49 5.22 13.68 -13.04
CA THR A 49 6.29 13.60 -14.04
C THR A 49 7.41 12.65 -13.59
N MET A 50 8.21 12.19 -14.54
CA MET A 50 9.36 11.32 -14.22
C MET A 50 10.36 12.05 -13.31
N GLU A 51 10.60 13.34 -13.55
CA GLU A 51 11.50 14.17 -12.77
C GLU A 51 11.00 14.34 -11.32
N GLU A 52 9.69 14.58 -11.13
CA GLU A 52 9.09 14.68 -9.79
C GLU A 52 9.20 13.37 -9.01
N ARG A 53 8.89 12.25 -9.66
CA ARG A 53 9.04 10.92 -9.05
C ARG A 53 10.46 10.65 -8.63
N GLN A 54 11.44 10.91 -9.52
CA GLN A 54 12.86 10.70 -9.24
C GLN A 54 13.36 11.62 -8.12
N ARG A 55 12.96 12.89 -8.12
CA ARG A 55 13.32 13.84 -7.07
C ARG A 55 12.81 13.41 -5.71
N ASN A 56 11.51 13.05 -5.60
CA ASN A 56 10.90 12.63 -4.35
C ASN A 56 11.52 11.31 -3.85
N GLN A 57 11.76 10.37 -4.74
CA GLN A 57 12.43 9.11 -4.42
C GLN A 57 13.84 9.33 -3.86
N ASN A 58 14.64 10.17 -4.52
CA ASN A 58 16.00 10.49 -4.08
C ASN A 58 16.00 11.20 -2.72
N ALA A 59 15.10 12.15 -2.51
CA ALA A 59 14.93 12.85 -1.24
C ALA A 59 14.55 11.88 -0.10
N PHE A 60 13.69 10.91 -0.37
CA PHE A 60 13.32 9.87 0.61
C PHE A 60 14.50 8.94 0.92
N ILE A 61 15.25 8.50 -0.08
CA ILE A 61 16.45 7.66 0.11
C ILE A 61 17.51 8.37 0.95
N LYS A 62 17.69 9.69 0.75
CA LYS A 62 18.65 10.52 1.48
C LYS A 62 18.18 10.98 2.85
N ASN A 63 17.01 10.55 3.33
CA ASN A 63 16.39 11.01 4.57
C ASN A 63 16.05 12.51 4.62
N GLU A 64 15.93 13.18 3.48
CA GLU A 64 15.43 14.54 3.34
C GLU A 64 13.90 14.58 3.54
N LEU A 65 13.22 13.47 3.22
CA LEU A 65 11.82 13.22 3.50
C LEU A 65 11.69 12.13 4.56
N GLN A 66 10.84 12.37 5.56
CA GLN A 66 10.54 11.39 6.60
C GLN A 66 9.48 10.38 6.15
N VAL A 67 8.52 10.83 5.36
CA VAL A 67 7.41 9.98 4.90
C VAL A 67 7.27 10.05 3.39
N MET A 68 7.16 8.88 2.75
CA MET A 68 6.74 8.77 1.37
C MET A 68 5.27 8.33 1.33
N VAL A 69 4.41 9.16 0.76
CA VAL A 69 2.99 8.81 0.51
C VAL A 69 2.85 8.39 -0.94
N ALA A 70 2.36 7.19 -1.19
CA ALA A 70 2.41 6.60 -2.51
C ALA A 70 1.20 5.72 -2.85
N THR A 71 0.95 5.55 -4.16
CA THR A 71 0.16 4.43 -4.65
C THR A 71 1.07 3.19 -4.83
N ASN A 72 0.49 2.06 -5.23
CA ASN A 72 1.22 0.83 -5.57
C ASN A 72 2.29 1.00 -6.68
N ALA A 73 2.28 2.15 -7.40
CA ALA A 73 3.34 2.48 -8.36
C ALA A 73 4.72 2.69 -7.70
N PHE A 74 4.74 2.95 -6.37
CA PHE A 74 5.98 3.11 -5.62
C PHE A 74 6.46 1.76 -5.10
N GLY A 75 7.61 1.33 -5.57
CA GLY A 75 8.17 0.11 -5.00
C GLY A 75 9.12 -0.65 -5.89
N MET A 76 8.97 -0.66 -7.21
CA MET A 76 9.95 -1.30 -8.07
C MET A 76 11.28 -0.54 -8.02
N GLY A 77 12.34 -1.20 -7.53
CA GLY A 77 13.69 -0.64 -7.50
C GLY A 77 14.02 0.27 -6.30
N ILE A 78 13.17 0.34 -5.27
CA ILE A 78 13.50 1.08 -4.05
C ILE A 78 14.16 0.14 -3.06
N ASP A 79 15.45 0.37 -2.87
CA ASP A 79 16.25 -0.28 -1.84
C ASP A 79 16.61 0.74 -0.75
N LYS A 80 15.73 0.83 0.26
CA LYS A 80 15.92 1.62 1.48
C LYS A 80 15.74 0.70 2.67
N PRO A 81 16.85 0.24 3.30
CA PRO A 81 16.78 -0.80 4.32
C PRO A 81 16.19 -0.30 5.65
N ASP A 82 16.33 0.98 5.96
CA ASP A 82 16.00 1.61 7.24
C ASP A 82 14.56 2.13 7.35
N VAL A 83 13.62 1.60 6.56
CA VAL A 83 12.19 1.94 6.67
C VAL A 83 11.63 1.40 7.99
N ARG A 84 11.18 2.31 8.87
CA ARG A 84 10.70 1.94 10.22
C ARG A 84 9.23 1.63 10.30
N PHE A 85 8.43 2.10 9.33
CA PHE A 85 7.03 1.73 9.24
C PHE A 85 6.52 1.70 7.80
N VAL A 86 5.59 0.81 7.55
CA VAL A 86 4.75 0.79 6.35
C VAL A 86 3.30 0.81 6.81
N LEU A 87 2.56 1.84 6.39
CA LEU A 87 1.15 2.00 6.73
C LEU A 87 0.31 1.97 5.46
N HIS A 88 -0.65 1.06 5.40
CA HIS A 88 -1.67 1.05 4.37
C HIS A 88 -2.87 1.88 4.83
N TYR A 89 -3.02 3.07 4.27
CA TYR A 89 -4.11 4.00 4.59
C TYR A 89 -5.45 3.51 4.04
N THR A 90 -5.42 2.72 2.97
CA THR A 90 -6.58 2.07 2.36
C THR A 90 -6.28 0.58 2.18
N LEU A 91 -7.34 -0.25 2.20
CA LEU A 91 -7.22 -1.69 1.96
C LEU A 91 -6.52 -1.94 0.62
N PRO A 92 -5.44 -2.74 0.56
CA PRO A 92 -4.83 -3.20 -0.69
C PRO A 92 -5.80 -4.04 -1.54
N LEU A 93 -5.46 -4.27 -2.80
CA LEU A 93 -6.30 -5.08 -3.70
C LEU A 93 -6.19 -6.58 -3.44
N ASP A 94 -5.07 -7.03 -2.89
CA ASP A 94 -4.82 -8.44 -2.58
C ASP A 94 -3.75 -8.62 -1.49
N VAL A 95 -3.63 -9.84 -1.00
CA VAL A 95 -2.69 -10.23 0.07
C VAL A 95 -1.25 -10.20 -0.42
N GLU A 96 -1.01 -10.57 -1.68
CA GLU A 96 0.34 -10.61 -2.25
C GLU A 96 0.93 -9.20 -2.37
N GLY A 97 0.20 -8.25 -2.95
CA GLY A 97 0.59 -6.84 -3.02
C GLY A 97 0.84 -6.26 -1.64
N TYR A 98 -0.07 -6.52 -0.68
CA TYR A 98 0.13 -6.13 0.71
C TYR A 98 1.44 -6.67 1.29
N TYR A 99 1.72 -7.96 1.10
CA TYR A 99 2.92 -8.59 1.64
C TYR A 99 4.20 -8.02 1.03
N GLN A 100 4.21 -7.78 -0.27
CA GLN A 100 5.35 -7.16 -0.97
C GLN A 100 5.59 -5.72 -0.50
N GLU A 101 4.54 -4.94 -0.28
CA GLU A 101 4.62 -3.55 0.20
C GLU A 101 5.04 -3.50 1.67
N ALA A 102 4.43 -4.32 2.53
CA ALA A 102 4.79 -4.45 3.95
C ALA A 102 6.22 -4.98 4.14
N GLY A 103 6.70 -5.85 3.25
CA GLY A 103 8.07 -6.39 3.24
C GLY A 103 9.17 -5.38 2.96
N ARG A 104 8.83 -4.09 2.75
CA ARG A 104 9.82 -2.99 2.67
C ARG A 104 10.26 -2.50 4.04
N ALA A 105 9.50 -2.79 5.08
CA ALA A 105 9.82 -2.39 6.44
C ALA A 105 10.94 -3.26 7.04
N GLY A 106 11.94 -2.65 7.66
CA GLY A 106 12.96 -3.32 8.46
C GLY A 106 13.88 -4.28 7.69
N ARG A 107 14.23 -3.97 6.45
CA ARG A 107 15.17 -4.82 5.67
C ARG A 107 16.58 -4.88 6.24
N ASP A 108 16.94 -3.93 7.10
CA ASP A 108 18.18 -3.92 7.88
C ASP A 108 18.16 -4.85 9.11
N GLY A 109 17.07 -5.59 9.33
CA GLY A 109 16.88 -6.48 10.46
C GLY A 109 16.45 -5.79 11.76
N LEU A 110 16.32 -4.47 11.79
CA LEU A 110 15.85 -3.73 12.95
C LEU A 110 14.32 -3.73 13.03
N PRO A 111 13.73 -3.54 14.25
CA PRO A 111 12.29 -3.52 14.44
C PRO A 111 11.61 -2.47 13.56
N ALA A 112 10.53 -2.89 12.89
CA ALA A 112 9.70 -2.03 12.07
C ALA A 112 8.22 -2.41 12.23
N LYS A 113 7.32 -1.47 11.94
CA LYS A 113 5.87 -1.66 12.10
C LYS A 113 5.17 -1.71 10.74
N CYS A 114 4.27 -2.67 10.58
CA CYS A 114 3.34 -2.73 9.45
C CYS A 114 1.93 -2.51 9.99
N VAL A 115 1.23 -1.51 9.46
CA VAL A 115 -0.12 -1.13 9.90
C VAL A 115 -1.06 -1.12 8.71
N LEU A 116 -2.21 -1.75 8.84
CA LEU A 116 -3.28 -1.70 7.85
C LEU A 116 -4.51 -1.05 8.47
N LEU A 117 -4.92 0.09 7.91
CA LEU A 117 -6.16 0.76 8.29
C LEU A 117 -7.30 0.26 7.41
N PHE A 118 -8.28 -0.39 8.05
CA PHE A 118 -9.44 -0.97 7.37
C PHE A 118 -10.73 -0.28 7.79
N GLU A 119 -11.53 0.10 6.80
CA GLU A 119 -12.92 0.51 6.94
C GLU A 119 -13.77 -0.21 5.88
N ARG A 120 -15.02 -0.58 6.20
CA ARG A 120 -15.91 -1.29 5.25
C ARG A 120 -16.09 -0.54 3.93
N ARG A 121 -16.05 0.78 3.94
CA ARG A 121 -16.11 1.60 2.72
C ARG A 121 -14.92 1.39 1.77
N ASP A 122 -13.78 0.92 2.30
CA ASP A 122 -12.61 0.62 1.46
C ASP A 122 -12.93 -0.48 0.44
N ILE A 123 -13.73 -1.48 0.83
CA ILE A 123 -14.13 -2.57 -0.09
C ILE A 123 -14.93 -2.01 -1.27
N MET A 124 -15.89 -1.10 -1.00
CA MET A 124 -16.67 -0.47 -2.06
C MET A 124 -15.78 0.36 -2.98
N GLN A 125 -14.86 1.12 -2.43
CA GLN A 125 -13.89 1.91 -3.20
C GLN A 125 -13.01 1.01 -4.07
N GLN A 126 -12.49 -0.09 -3.53
CA GLN A 126 -11.66 -1.02 -4.28
C GLN A 126 -12.46 -1.73 -5.38
N ARG A 127 -13.72 -2.11 -5.14
CA ARG A 127 -14.59 -2.66 -6.18
C ARG A 127 -14.78 -1.69 -7.35
N GLN A 128 -15.08 -0.42 -7.07
CA GLN A 128 -15.22 0.61 -8.11
C GLN A 128 -13.94 0.78 -8.93
N LEU A 129 -12.77 0.75 -8.28
CA LEU A 129 -11.48 0.81 -8.98
C LEU A 129 -11.24 -0.42 -9.87
N LEU A 130 -11.61 -1.61 -9.41
CA LEU A 130 -11.52 -2.85 -10.19
C LEU A 130 -12.46 -2.83 -11.39
N GLU A 131 -13.71 -2.40 -11.20
CA GLU A 131 -14.71 -2.27 -12.27
C GLU A 131 -14.23 -1.28 -13.33
N TYR A 132 -13.80 -0.08 -12.92
CA TYR A 132 -13.22 0.91 -13.83
C TYR A 132 -12.00 0.35 -14.59
N SER A 133 -11.08 -0.31 -13.90
CA SER A 133 -9.91 -0.92 -14.53
C SER A 133 -10.30 -2.03 -15.51
N CYS A 134 -11.35 -2.78 -15.20
CA CYS A 134 -11.87 -3.83 -16.08
C CYS A 134 -12.47 -3.25 -17.37
N GLU A 135 -13.21 -2.14 -17.28
CA GLU A 135 -13.80 -1.48 -18.44
C GLU A 135 -12.74 -0.98 -19.42
N GLN A 136 -11.62 -0.46 -18.91
CA GLN A 136 -10.51 0.05 -19.71
C GLN A 136 -9.67 -1.04 -20.41
N ARG A 137 -9.92 -2.32 -20.14
CA ARG A 137 -9.17 -3.42 -20.76
C ARG A 137 -9.67 -3.69 -22.16
N GLU A 138 -8.75 -3.77 -23.11
CA GLU A 138 -9.02 -4.19 -24.50
C GLU A 138 -8.99 -5.72 -24.60
N CYS A 139 -10.08 -6.39 -24.22
CA CYS A 139 -10.23 -7.84 -24.30
C CYS A 139 -11.71 -8.24 -24.43
N SER A 140 -11.99 -9.52 -24.68
CA SER A 140 -13.35 -10.02 -24.82
C SER A 140 -14.21 -9.82 -23.55
N ALA A 141 -15.52 -9.84 -23.70
CA ALA A 141 -16.45 -9.74 -22.56
C ALA A 141 -16.28 -10.93 -21.60
N GLU A 142 -15.95 -12.11 -22.10
CA GLU A 142 -15.70 -13.30 -21.30
C GLU A 142 -14.42 -13.17 -20.48
N ASP A 143 -13.34 -12.66 -21.09
CA ASP A 143 -12.07 -12.38 -20.40
C ASP A 143 -12.23 -11.31 -19.32
N LYS A 144 -12.99 -10.24 -19.59
CA LYS A 144 -13.32 -9.20 -18.59
C LYS A 144 -14.05 -9.81 -17.39
N LYS A 145 -15.04 -10.66 -17.64
CA LYS A 145 -15.80 -11.33 -16.58
C LYS A 145 -14.91 -12.24 -15.73
N LEU A 146 -14.07 -13.04 -16.37
CA LEU A 146 -13.13 -13.92 -15.67
C LEU A 146 -12.12 -13.12 -14.84
N TRP A 147 -11.55 -12.07 -15.43
CA TRP A 147 -10.61 -11.19 -14.72
C TRP A 147 -11.25 -10.55 -13.49
N LEU A 148 -12.46 -10.00 -13.62
CA LEU A 148 -13.18 -9.34 -12.53
C LEU A 148 -13.56 -10.33 -11.41
N THR A 149 -13.97 -11.55 -11.78
CA THR A 149 -14.25 -12.62 -10.82
C THR A 149 -13.02 -12.95 -9.98
N ASN A 150 -11.86 -13.11 -10.61
CA ASN A 150 -10.61 -13.39 -9.93
C ASN A 150 -10.14 -12.19 -9.07
N ALA A 151 -10.33 -10.95 -9.56
CA ALA A 151 -10.02 -9.76 -8.81
C ALA A 151 -10.88 -9.61 -7.54
N TYR A 152 -12.17 -9.92 -7.63
CA TYR A 152 -13.07 -9.94 -6.46
C TYR A 152 -12.71 -11.05 -5.47
N GLN A 153 -12.23 -12.20 -5.94
CA GLN A 153 -11.75 -13.25 -5.03
C GLN A 153 -10.54 -12.75 -4.24
N ARG A 154 -9.55 -12.16 -4.89
CA ARG A 154 -8.38 -11.58 -4.21
C ARG A 154 -8.75 -10.49 -3.21
N LEU A 155 -9.74 -9.65 -3.54
CA LEU A 155 -10.25 -8.64 -2.62
C LEU A 155 -10.94 -9.26 -1.40
N ARG A 156 -11.67 -10.36 -1.56
CA ARG A 156 -12.25 -11.11 -0.42
C ARG A 156 -11.16 -11.72 0.47
N ASP A 157 -10.07 -12.18 -0.11
CA ASP A 157 -8.97 -12.79 0.64
C ASP A 157 -8.28 -11.75 1.53
N ILE A 158 -8.01 -10.53 1.04
CA ILE A 158 -7.44 -9.46 1.86
C ILE A 158 -8.47 -8.91 2.88
N GLU A 159 -9.76 -8.89 2.57
CA GLU A 159 -10.81 -8.59 3.54
C GLU A 159 -10.80 -9.61 4.68
N SER A 160 -10.73 -10.90 4.36
CA SER A 160 -10.66 -11.98 5.36
C SER A 160 -9.41 -11.88 6.22
N TYR A 161 -8.29 -11.44 5.64
CA TYR A 161 -7.08 -11.13 6.39
C TYR A 161 -7.32 -10.10 7.50
N CYS A 162 -8.11 -9.04 7.22
CA CYS A 162 -8.43 -8.00 8.20
C CYS A 162 -9.26 -8.51 9.40
N PHE A 163 -9.98 -9.63 9.25
CA PHE A 163 -10.81 -10.24 10.30
C PHE A 163 -10.18 -11.47 10.95
N THR A 164 -9.02 -11.92 10.47
CA THR A 164 -8.39 -13.12 11.04
C THR A 164 -7.96 -12.87 12.49
N ARG A 165 -8.18 -13.89 13.34
CA ARG A 165 -7.69 -13.91 14.72
C ARG A 165 -6.40 -14.71 14.88
N GLY A 166 -5.92 -15.31 13.78
CA GLY A 166 -4.70 -16.09 13.75
C GLY A 166 -3.46 -15.23 13.53
N CYS A 167 -2.34 -15.89 13.30
CA CYS A 167 -1.08 -15.23 12.98
C CYS A 167 -1.16 -14.57 11.59
N LEU A 168 -1.08 -13.25 11.54
CA LEU A 168 -1.14 -12.46 10.31
C LEU A 168 -0.04 -12.83 9.31
N ARG A 169 1.17 -13.10 9.80
CA ARG A 169 2.29 -13.53 8.95
C ARG A 169 2.03 -14.91 8.33
N LYS A 170 1.50 -15.85 9.11
CA LYS A 170 1.14 -17.18 8.59
C LYS A 170 0.06 -17.07 7.51
N TYR A 171 -0.92 -16.19 7.70
CA TYR A 171 -1.96 -15.95 6.70
C TYR A 171 -1.35 -15.47 5.37
N CYS A 172 -0.49 -14.44 5.40
CA CYS A 172 0.20 -13.98 4.21
C CYS A 172 0.97 -15.10 3.50
N LEU A 173 1.73 -15.91 4.24
CA LEU A 173 2.52 -17.01 3.68
C LEU A 173 1.67 -18.08 2.99
N LEU A 174 0.44 -18.32 3.45
CA LEU A 174 -0.48 -19.27 2.81
C LEU A 174 -0.93 -18.79 1.41
N TYR A 175 -0.96 -17.48 1.17
CA TYR A 175 -1.38 -16.89 -0.10
C TYR A 175 -0.22 -16.51 -1.03
N THR A 176 1.01 -16.39 -0.50
CA THR A 176 2.18 -15.93 -1.25
C THR A 176 3.24 -17.01 -1.48
N SER A 177 3.17 -18.12 -0.73
CA SER A 177 4.10 -19.24 -0.93
C SER A 177 3.50 -20.25 -1.91
N PRO A 178 4.29 -20.78 -2.87
CA PRO A 178 3.84 -21.89 -3.70
C PRO A 178 3.46 -23.08 -2.80
N SER A 179 2.32 -23.70 -3.08
CA SER A 179 1.85 -24.87 -2.33
C SER A 179 2.88 -26.01 -2.45
N PRO A 180 3.22 -26.71 -1.35
CA PRO A 180 4.06 -27.92 -1.42
C PRO A 180 3.45 -29.07 -2.24
N ARG A 181 2.23 -28.88 -2.76
CA ARG A 181 1.50 -29.91 -3.56
C ARG A 181 1.69 -29.73 -5.06
N ASP A 182 2.38 -28.69 -5.50
CA ASP A 182 2.64 -28.41 -6.92
C ASP A 182 4.07 -28.78 -7.35
N THR A 183 4.74 -29.61 -6.58
CA THR A 183 6.03 -30.26 -6.90
C THR A 183 5.87 -31.77 -6.98
#